data_b9d1eb8af484eb269bc6f0ea2e0bd418
#
_entry.id   b9d1eb8af484eb269bc6f0ea2e0bd418
#
_cell.length_a   1.000
_cell.length_b   1.000
_cell.length_c   1.000
_cell.angle_alpha   90.00
_cell.angle_beta   90.00
_cell.angle_gamma   90.00
#
_symmetry.space_group_name_H-M   'P 1'
#
loop_
_entity.id
_entity.type
_entity.pdbx_description
1 polymer ?
#
loop_
_entity_poly.entity_id
_entity_poly.type
_entity_poly.pdbx_seq_one_letter_code
_entity_poly.pdbx_strand_id
1 'polypeptide(L)'
;MKLGIINGWDEASFRYVAELGLHAVEFCCNHNYDSMEVAGHTDEIKAFGERYGVAVGSIGRWGQKRIDEQGEIIPSALRHDQNLIDAASALGCPVYNVGCNWTEGKTFEENCEIAIRYFGTLIDYAKGKNVRIAVYNCSWENFVVTEKEWTPILGALPDLGLKYDTSHCLGRGGDYLREMVAWGSRIYHFHIKGSLYVDGRHYDDPPAGLDQINWGTVMTVLYNSHYNGMLSIEPHSNHWMGTRGQWGVEYTIKFITPLIMPEDYTYNGSPYMP
;
A
#
# COMPACT_ATOMS: atom_id res chain seq x y z
N MET A 1 -13.47 -2.83 5.54
CA MET A 1 -12.21 -2.06 5.41
C MET A 1 -11.77 -1.58 6.79
N LYS A 2 -10.46 -1.53 7.07
CA LYS A 2 -9.91 -1.06 8.34
C LYS A 2 -9.01 0.14 8.11
N LEU A 3 -9.19 1.20 8.88
CA LEU A 3 -8.29 2.34 8.83
C LEU A 3 -7.05 2.06 9.68
N GLY A 4 -5.90 2.38 9.16
CA GLY A 4 -4.61 2.26 9.83
C GLY A 4 -3.65 3.33 9.35
N ILE A 5 -2.40 3.24 9.75
CA ILE A 5 -1.37 4.26 9.46
C ILE A 5 -0.01 3.60 9.24
N ILE A 6 0.82 4.23 8.41
CA ILE A 6 2.24 3.90 8.31
C ILE A 6 2.94 4.27 9.62
N ASN A 7 3.62 3.31 10.24
CA ASN A 7 4.44 3.54 11.43
C ASN A 7 5.54 2.47 11.56
N GLY A 8 6.34 2.57 12.62
CA GLY A 8 7.37 1.60 12.97
C GLY A 8 6.81 0.30 13.53
N TRP A 9 7.73 -0.66 13.75
CA TRP A 9 7.42 -1.98 14.30
C TRP A 9 7.67 -2.11 15.82
N ASP A 10 8.20 -1.07 16.45
CA ASP A 10 8.48 -1.04 17.89
C ASP A 10 7.22 -0.86 18.76
N GLU A 11 7.33 -1.13 20.06
CA GLU A 11 6.21 -1.02 21.00
C GLU A 11 5.60 0.38 21.07
N ALA A 12 6.43 1.42 20.95
CA ALA A 12 5.95 2.81 20.98
C ALA A 12 5.05 3.12 19.78
N SER A 13 5.38 2.57 18.62
CA SER A 13 4.59 2.68 17.40
C SER A 13 3.23 2.00 17.55
N PHE A 14 3.16 0.80 18.09
CA PHE A 14 1.89 0.09 18.33
C PHE A 14 1.01 0.81 19.36
N ARG A 15 1.60 1.31 20.43
CA ARG A 15 0.89 2.13 21.42
C ARG A 15 0.31 3.40 20.78
N TYR A 16 1.11 4.12 19.99
CA TYR A 16 0.66 5.31 19.29
C TYR A 16 -0.52 5.04 18.35
N VAL A 17 -0.44 3.96 17.56
CA VAL A 17 -1.55 3.56 16.67
C VAL A 17 -2.83 3.29 17.47
N ALA A 18 -2.71 2.59 18.61
CA ALA A 18 -3.85 2.33 19.49
C ALA A 18 -4.42 3.61 20.15
N GLU A 19 -3.56 4.55 20.58
CA GLU A 19 -3.96 5.85 21.14
C GLU A 19 -4.72 6.71 20.12
N LEU A 20 -4.42 6.54 18.81
CA LEU A 20 -5.20 7.16 17.72
C LEU A 20 -6.57 6.49 17.50
N GLY A 21 -6.88 5.39 18.18
CA GLY A 21 -8.09 4.60 17.94
C GLY A 21 -8.02 3.77 16.63
N LEU A 22 -6.84 3.55 16.11
CA LEU A 22 -6.61 2.73 14.92
C LEU A 22 -6.28 1.28 15.30
N HIS A 23 -6.60 0.34 14.40
CA HIS A 23 -6.43 -1.10 14.64
C HIS A 23 -5.50 -1.79 13.64
N ALA A 24 -4.82 -1.02 12.79
CA ALA A 24 -3.88 -1.55 11.82
C ALA A 24 -2.68 -0.64 11.64
N VAL A 25 -1.52 -1.24 11.42
CA VAL A 25 -0.25 -0.56 11.09
C VAL A 25 0.33 -1.10 9.80
N GLU A 26 1.00 -0.25 9.04
CA GLU A 26 1.80 -0.60 7.87
C GLU A 26 3.27 -0.32 8.14
N PHE A 27 4.14 -1.25 7.76
CA PHE A 27 5.59 -1.08 7.83
C PHE A 27 6.18 -0.72 6.48
N CYS A 28 6.96 0.38 6.44
CA CYS A 28 7.77 0.77 5.29
C CYS A 28 9.23 0.35 5.52
N CYS A 29 9.59 -0.83 5.02
CA CYS A 29 10.93 -1.43 5.19
C CYS A 29 11.83 -1.06 4.00
N ASN A 30 12.25 0.21 3.93
CA ASN A 30 12.94 0.75 2.75
C ASN A 30 14.44 0.46 2.70
N HIS A 31 15.03 -0.03 3.77
CA HIS A 31 16.46 -0.36 3.87
C HIS A 31 16.69 -1.86 4.00
N ASN A 32 17.88 -2.33 3.66
CA ASN A 32 18.20 -3.75 3.70
C ASN A 32 18.18 -4.32 5.14
N TYR A 33 18.61 -3.54 6.14
CA TYR A 33 18.55 -3.95 7.54
C TYR A 33 17.12 -4.06 8.06
N ASP A 34 16.17 -3.23 7.59
CA ASP A 34 14.78 -3.27 8.01
C ASP A 34 14.16 -4.66 7.79
N SER A 35 14.50 -5.31 6.67
CA SER A 35 13.98 -6.66 6.37
C SER A 35 14.51 -7.72 7.34
N MET A 36 15.72 -7.54 7.84
CA MET A 36 16.33 -8.46 8.82
C MET A 36 15.79 -8.20 10.23
N GLU A 37 15.60 -6.93 10.58
CA GLU A 37 15.06 -6.54 11.88
C GLU A 37 13.61 -7.00 12.03
N VAL A 38 12.73 -6.71 11.09
CA VAL A 38 11.33 -7.15 11.14
C VAL A 38 11.25 -8.68 11.16
N ALA A 39 12.02 -9.38 10.33
CA ALA A 39 12.04 -10.83 10.30
C ALA A 39 12.59 -11.45 11.60
N GLY A 40 13.55 -10.79 12.26
CA GLY A 40 14.15 -11.25 13.51
C GLY A 40 13.29 -11.00 14.76
N HIS A 41 12.27 -10.11 14.68
CA HIS A 41 11.47 -9.67 15.83
C HIS A 41 9.97 -10.00 15.72
N THR A 42 9.60 -10.94 14.85
CA THR A 42 8.18 -11.26 14.59
C THR A 42 7.41 -11.66 15.85
N ASP A 43 8.02 -12.35 16.80
CA ASP A 43 7.36 -12.74 18.06
C ASP A 43 7.10 -11.54 18.97
N GLU A 44 8.04 -10.58 19.04
CA GLU A 44 7.87 -9.33 19.79
C GLU A 44 6.77 -8.46 19.13
N ILE A 45 6.79 -8.35 17.80
CA ILE A 45 5.79 -7.60 17.05
C ILE A 45 4.40 -8.18 17.26
N LYS A 46 4.25 -9.52 17.28
CA LYS A 46 2.98 -10.18 17.62
C LYS A 46 2.51 -9.82 19.02
N ALA A 47 3.43 -9.87 20.00
CA ALA A 47 3.11 -9.53 21.39
C ALA A 47 2.64 -8.07 21.52
N PHE A 48 3.22 -7.14 20.77
CA PHE A 48 2.75 -5.75 20.71
C PHE A 48 1.36 -5.68 20.07
N GLY A 49 1.15 -6.37 18.93
CA GLY A 49 -0.15 -6.43 18.26
C GLY A 49 -1.26 -6.94 19.20
N GLU A 50 -1.02 -8.03 19.92
CA GLU A 50 -1.96 -8.59 20.91
C GLU A 50 -2.22 -7.62 22.07
N ARG A 51 -1.16 -6.99 22.61
CA ARG A 51 -1.24 -6.06 23.74
C ARG A 51 -2.07 -4.81 23.42
N TYR A 52 -1.91 -4.26 22.23
CA TYR A 52 -2.51 -3.00 21.82
C TYR A 52 -3.73 -3.15 20.92
N GLY A 53 -4.09 -4.37 20.50
CA GLY A 53 -5.21 -4.61 19.60
C GLY A 53 -4.96 -4.07 18.19
N VAL A 54 -3.70 -4.07 17.72
CA VAL A 54 -3.28 -3.52 16.43
C VAL A 54 -2.68 -4.63 15.56
N ALA A 55 -3.26 -4.87 14.40
CA ALA A 55 -2.77 -5.85 13.43
C ALA A 55 -1.75 -5.22 12.47
N VAL A 56 -0.82 -6.01 11.95
CA VAL A 56 0.00 -5.60 10.81
C VAL A 56 -0.81 -5.81 9.54
N GLY A 57 -1.25 -4.72 8.91
CA GLY A 57 -2.13 -4.76 7.75
C GLY A 57 -1.40 -4.79 6.41
N SER A 58 -0.16 -4.31 6.38
CA SER A 58 0.68 -4.25 5.20
C SER A 58 2.15 -4.14 5.57
N ILE A 59 3.00 -4.76 4.77
CA ILE A 59 4.45 -4.55 4.78
C ILE A 59 4.87 -4.19 3.36
N GLY A 60 5.72 -3.18 3.22
CA GLY A 60 6.21 -2.80 1.91
C GLY A 60 7.67 -2.37 1.92
N ARG A 61 8.29 -2.42 0.73
CA ARG A 61 9.68 -2.03 0.53
C ARG A 61 9.83 -1.23 -0.76
N TRP A 62 10.04 0.08 -0.59
CA TRP A 62 10.17 1.05 -1.69
C TRP A 62 11.62 1.43 -1.95
N GLY A 63 11.88 2.05 -3.11
CA GLY A 63 13.14 2.71 -3.42
C GLY A 63 14.35 1.78 -3.51
N GLN A 64 14.16 0.52 -3.88
CA GLN A 64 15.24 -0.47 -3.98
C GLN A 64 15.31 -1.04 -5.39
N LYS A 65 16.52 -1.16 -5.93
CA LYS A 65 16.74 -1.91 -7.17
C LYS A 65 16.61 -3.42 -6.92
N ARG A 66 15.85 -4.08 -7.76
CA ARG A 66 15.62 -5.54 -7.76
C ARG A 66 16.24 -6.23 -8.96
N ILE A 67 16.41 -5.45 -10.00
CA ILE A 67 16.94 -5.92 -11.30
C ILE A 67 18.23 -5.18 -11.56
N ASP A 68 19.25 -5.90 -11.98
CA ASP A 68 20.54 -5.35 -12.36
C ASP A 68 20.54 -4.80 -13.80
N GLU A 69 21.68 -4.30 -14.24
CA GLU A 69 21.87 -3.72 -15.57
C GLU A 69 21.76 -4.75 -16.71
N GLN A 70 21.88 -6.03 -16.42
CA GLN A 70 21.72 -7.14 -17.36
C GLN A 70 20.26 -7.61 -17.48
N GLY A 71 19.39 -7.15 -16.58
CA GLY A 71 17.99 -7.58 -16.49
C GLY A 71 17.79 -8.81 -15.60
N GLU A 72 18.80 -9.16 -14.78
CA GLU A 72 18.74 -10.29 -13.87
C GLU A 72 18.28 -9.84 -12.46
N ILE A 73 17.59 -10.75 -11.76
CA ILE A 73 17.15 -10.49 -10.38
C ILE A 73 18.36 -10.44 -9.46
N ILE A 74 18.53 -9.35 -8.74
CA ILE A 74 19.60 -9.17 -7.74
C ILE A 74 19.35 -10.13 -6.57
N PRO A 75 20.25 -11.14 -6.34
CA PRO A 75 19.98 -12.17 -5.33
C PRO A 75 19.83 -11.65 -3.91
N SER A 76 20.56 -10.59 -3.54
CA SER A 76 20.44 -9.97 -2.22
C SER A 76 19.09 -9.23 -2.05
N ALA A 77 18.63 -8.53 -3.09
CA ALA A 77 17.33 -7.87 -3.07
C ALA A 77 16.19 -8.90 -2.94
N LEU A 78 16.25 -9.98 -3.69
CA LEU A 78 15.27 -11.08 -3.59
C LEU A 78 15.23 -11.69 -2.18
N ARG A 79 16.38 -11.92 -1.54
CA ARG A 79 16.40 -12.42 -0.15
C ARG A 79 15.73 -11.46 0.83
N HIS A 80 15.92 -10.15 0.68
CA HIS A 80 15.24 -9.17 1.52
C HIS A 80 13.73 -9.18 1.32
N ASP A 81 13.27 -9.30 0.06
CA ASP A 81 11.84 -9.41 -0.23
C ASP A 81 11.25 -10.72 0.33
N GLN A 82 11.97 -11.85 0.23
CA GLN A 82 11.58 -13.12 0.82
C GLN A 82 11.50 -13.08 2.35
N ASN A 83 12.46 -12.44 3.03
CA ASN A 83 12.43 -12.23 4.48
C ASN A 83 11.18 -11.46 4.91
N LEU A 84 10.79 -10.43 4.16
CA LEU A 84 9.59 -9.64 4.47
C LEU A 84 8.30 -10.40 4.17
N ILE A 85 8.27 -11.26 3.16
CA ILE A 85 7.14 -12.18 2.90
C ILE A 85 7.01 -13.19 4.04
N ASP A 86 8.12 -13.74 4.54
CA ASP A 86 8.11 -14.65 5.69
C ASP A 86 7.65 -13.93 6.96
N ALA A 87 8.13 -12.72 7.20
CA ALA A 87 7.67 -11.89 8.31
C ALA A 87 6.17 -11.57 8.19
N ALA A 88 5.70 -11.18 7.00
CA ALA A 88 4.27 -10.95 6.75
C ALA A 88 3.43 -12.19 7.08
N SER A 89 3.85 -13.37 6.61
CA SER A 89 3.19 -14.64 6.91
C SER A 89 3.16 -14.92 8.41
N ALA A 90 4.28 -14.76 9.10
CA ALA A 90 4.40 -14.96 10.54
C ALA A 90 3.50 -14.00 11.33
N LEU A 91 3.36 -12.75 10.89
CA LEU A 91 2.56 -11.70 11.52
C LEU A 91 1.08 -11.74 11.14
N GLY A 92 0.66 -12.63 10.25
CA GLY A 92 -0.70 -12.64 9.70
C GLY A 92 -1.00 -11.43 8.82
N CYS A 93 0.02 -10.76 8.31
CA CYS A 93 -0.09 -9.62 7.41
C CYS A 93 -0.47 -10.10 6.00
N PRO A 94 -1.58 -9.62 5.40
CA PRO A 94 -2.12 -10.21 4.17
C PRO A 94 -1.43 -9.73 2.89
N VAL A 95 -0.62 -8.66 2.93
CA VAL A 95 -0.08 -8.03 1.72
C VAL A 95 1.37 -7.62 1.90
N TYR A 96 2.20 -7.95 0.90
CA TYR A 96 3.54 -7.42 0.73
C TYR A 96 3.60 -6.51 -0.51
N ASN A 97 4.01 -5.25 -0.32
CA ASN A 97 4.09 -4.24 -1.38
C ASN A 97 5.52 -4.11 -1.89
N VAL A 98 5.68 -4.12 -3.21
CA VAL A 98 6.99 -4.12 -3.85
C VAL A 98 6.94 -3.44 -5.22
N GLY A 99 8.08 -2.98 -5.74
CA GLY A 99 8.21 -2.43 -7.09
C GLY A 99 9.22 -3.21 -7.93
N CYS A 100 9.34 -2.87 -9.20
CA CYS A 100 10.36 -3.37 -10.11
C CYS A 100 10.96 -2.19 -10.88
N ASN A 101 12.29 -2.02 -10.77
CA ASN A 101 12.97 -0.93 -11.47
C ASN A 101 13.10 -1.21 -12.97
N TRP A 102 13.15 -0.14 -13.76
CA TRP A 102 13.48 -0.18 -15.18
C TRP A 102 14.95 -0.60 -15.38
N THR A 103 15.19 -1.38 -16.45
CA THR A 103 16.55 -1.73 -16.90
C THR A 103 16.85 -0.96 -18.18
N GLU A 104 17.84 -0.07 -18.11
CA GLU A 104 18.27 0.74 -19.25
C GLU A 104 18.81 -0.12 -20.39
N GLY A 105 18.56 0.32 -21.62
CA GLY A 105 18.98 -0.40 -22.83
C GLY A 105 18.09 -1.60 -23.22
N LYS A 106 17.09 -1.92 -22.42
CA LYS A 106 16.06 -2.92 -22.74
C LYS A 106 14.82 -2.24 -23.32
N THR A 107 14.10 -2.93 -24.20
CA THR A 107 12.82 -2.45 -24.73
C THR A 107 11.74 -2.45 -23.65
N PHE A 108 10.58 -1.87 -23.92
CA PHE A 108 9.42 -1.92 -23.02
C PHE A 108 8.97 -3.37 -22.79
N GLU A 109 8.89 -4.15 -23.85
CA GLU A 109 8.47 -5.55 -23.81
C GLU A 109 9.45 -6.39 -22.98
N GLU A 110 10.76 -6.23 -23.18
CA GLU A 110 11.78 -6.91 -22.39
C GLU A 110 11.69 -6.53 -20.90
N ASN A 111 11.47 -5.25 -20.58
CA ASN A 111 11.26 -4.81 -19.19
C ASN A 111 9.98 -5.41 -18.59
N CYS A 112 8.90 -5.55 -19.36
CA CYS A 112 7.70 -6.23 -18.90
C CYS A 112 7.94 -7.71 -18.61
N GLU A 113 8.70 -8.42 -19.47
CA GLU A 113 9.08 -9.83 -19.25
C GLU A 113 9.96 -10.01 -18.00
N ILE A 114 10.89 -9.08 -17.76
CA ILE A 114 11.72 -9.04 -16.55
C ILE A 114 10.85 -8.87 -15.31
N ALA A 115 9.91 -7.93 -15.33
CA ALA A 115 8.99 -7.68 -14.23
C ALA A 115 8.07 -8.89 -13.98
N ILE A 116 7.54 -9.52 -15.03
CA ILE A 116 6.73 -10.75 -14.93
C ILE A 116 7.53 -11.87 -14.26
N ARG A 117 8.79 -12.08 -14.67
CA ARG A 117 9.68 -13.08 -14.05
C ARG A 117 9.92 -12.77 -12.57
N TYR A 118 10.22 -11.51 -12.24
CA TYR A 118 10.49 -11.10 -10.86
C TYR A 118 9.26 -11.24 -9.95
N PHE A 119 8.13 -10.65 -10.32
CA PHE A 119 6.90 -10.76 -9.53
C PHE A 119 6.39 -12.21 -9.46
N GLY A 120 6.52 -12.97 -10.55
CA GLY A 120 6.21 -14.41 -10.57
C GLY A 120 7.01 -15.18 -9.53
N THR A 121 8.32 -14.89 -9.40
CA THR A 121 9.18 -15.48 -8.37
C THR A 121 8.69 -15.18 -6.96
N LEU A 122 8.23 -13.95 -6.69
CA LEU A 122 7.69 -13.58 -5.37
C LEU A 122 6.33 -14.22 -5.10
N ILE A 123 5.45 -14.29 -6.11
CA ILE A 123 4.15 -14.95 -6.00
C ILE A 123 4.34 -16.44 -5.71
N ASP A 124 5.24 -17.11 -6.43
CA ASP A 124 5.55 -18.53 -6.18
C ASP A 124 6.10 -18.75 -4.77
N TYR A 125 6.97 -17.86 -4.30
CA TYR A 125 7.50 -17.92 -2.93
C TYR A 125 6.42 -17.69 -1.86
N ALA A 126 5.44 -16.84 -2.14
CA ALA A 126 4.34 -16.53 -1.23
C ALA A 126 3.24 -17.61 -1.19
N LYS A 127 3.26 -18.60 -2.10
CA LYS A 127 2.28 -19.69 -2.13
C LYS A 127 2.23 -20.43 -0.78
N GLY A 128 1.02 -20.59 -0.25
CA GLY A 128 0.78 -21.26 1.04
C GLY A 128 1.10 -20.41 2.29
N LYS A 129 1.56 -19.17 2.12
CA LYS A 129 1.91 -18.24 3.21
C LYS A 129 0.78 -17.26 3.57
N ASN A 130 -0.34 -17.25 2.85
CA ASN A 130 -1.44 -16.31 2.99
C ASN A 130 -1.01 -14.83 2.80
N VAL A 131 0.03 -14.58 2.02
CA VAL A 131 0.52 -13.25 1.68
C VAL A 131 0.32 -13.01 0.19
N ARG A 132 -0.35 -11.93 -0.16
CA ARG A 132 -0.53 -11.49 -1.55
C ARG A 132 0.55 -10.48 -1.92
N ILE A 133 1.04 -10.56 -3.14
CA ILE A 133 2.03 -9.62 -3.68
C ILE A 133 1.31 -8.48 -4.39
N ALA A 134 1.66 -7.22 -4.07
CA ALA A 134 1.12 -6.05 -4.71
C ALA A 134 2.22 -5.13 -5.24
N VAL A 135 2.11 -4.69 -6.49
CA VAL A 135 3.00 -3.66 -7.03
C VAL A 135 2.45 -2.27 -6.69
N TYR A 136 3.30 -1.39 -6.20
CA TYR A 136 2.89 -0.02 -5.89
C TYR A 136 2.91 0.87 -7.15
N ASN A 137 2.02 1.86 -7.22
CA ASN A 137 1.95 2.82 -8.33
C ASN A 137 2.80 4.10 -8.15
N CYS A 138 3.72 4.09 -7.20
CA CYS A 138 4.77 5.08 -7.03
C CYS A 138 5.94 4.78 -7.98
N SER A 139 6.60 5.80 -8.53
CA SER A 139 7.72 5.63 -9.47
C SER A 139 9.09 5.46 -8.81
N TRP A 140 9.16 5.42 -7.48
CA TRP A 140 10.44 5.29 -6.77
C TRP A 140 11.01 3.87 -6.94
N GLU A 141 12.06 3.75 -7.77
CA GLU A 141 12.65 2.47 -8.22
C GLU A 141 11.59 1.46 -8.69
N ASN A 142 10.62 1.98 -9.45
CA ASN A 142 9.53 1.18 -10.02
C ASN A 142 9.03 1.81 -11.31
N PHE A 143 8.90 1.02 -12.37
CA PHE A 143 8.33 1.49 -13.63
C PHE A 143 6.88 1.06 -13.85
N VAL A 144 6.39 0.11 -13.04
CA VAL A 144 5.05 -0.50 -13.21
C VAL A 144 4.00 0.39 -12.53
N VAL A 145 3.71 1.55 -13.11
CA VAL A 145 2.99 2.63 -12.43
C VAL A 145 1.68 3.05 -13.08
N THR A 146 1.41 2.62 -14.34
CA THR A 146 0.20 2.96 -15.08
C THR A 146 -0.43 1.75 -15.77
N GLU A 147 -1.62 1.93 -16.34
CA GLU A 147 -2.31 0.89 -17.13
C GLU A 147 -1.47 0.37 -18.29
N LYS A 148 -0.54 1.17 -18.82
CA LYS A 148 0.37 0.76 -19.88
C LYS A 148 1.22 -0.44 -19.45
N GLU A 149 1.76 -0.40 -18.24
CA GLU A 149 2.58 -1.46 -17.66
C GLU A 149 1.70 -2.55 -17.03
N TRP A 150 0.59 -2.15 -16.36
CA TRP A 150 -0.30 -3.11 -15.69
C TRP A 150 -0.94 -4.08 -16.67
N THR A 151 -1.34 -3.63 -17.87
CA THR A 151 -2.00 -4.50 -18.86
C THR A 151 -1.18 -5.73 -19.21
N PRO A 152 0.08 -5.66 -19.66
CA PRO A 152 0.87 -6.85 -19.94
C PRO A 152 1.30 -7.61 -18.69
N ILE A 153 1.70 -6.92 -17.61
CA ILE A 153 2.31 -7.55 -16.45
C ILE A 153 1.24 -8.23 -15.57
N LEU A 154 0.18 -7.51 -15.18
CA LEU A 154 -0.90 -8.09 -14.38
C LEU A 154 -1.78 -9.05 -15.21
N GLY A 155 -1.83 -8.85 -16.54
CA GLY A 155 -2.47 -9.79 -17.45
C GLY A 155 -1.79 -11.15 -17.47
N ALA A 156 -0.45 -11.19 -17.41
CA ALA A 156 0.33 -12.43 -17.33
C ALA A 156 0.33 -13.02 -15.90
N LEU A 157 0.10 -12.22 -14.86
CA LEU A 157 0.16 -12.62 -13.45
C LEU A 157 -1.20 -12.36 -12.74
N PRO A 158 -2.16 -13.31 -12.81
CA PRO A 158 -3.47 -13.14 -12.19
C PRO A 158 -3.43 -12.88 -10.68
N ASP A 159 -2.41 -13.38 -10.00
CA ASP A 159 -2.23 -13.25 -8.53
C ASP A 159 -1.44 -11.99 -8.11
N LEU A 160 -0.94 -11.19 -9.06
CA LEU A 160 -0.34 -9.90 -8.76
C LEU A 160 -1.42 -8.84 -8.57
N GLY A 161 -1.41 -8.12 -7.44
CA GLY A 161 -2.30 -6.99 -7.20
C GLY A 161 -1.61 -5.64 -7.29
N LEU A 162 -2.35 -4.61 -6.94
CA LEU A 162 -1.90 -3.23 -6.85
C LEU A 162 -1.91 -2.75 -5.39
N LYS A 163 -0.83 -2.12 -4.96
CA LYS A 163 -0.90 -1.12 -3.91
C LYS A 163 -1.22 0.20 -4.59
N TYR A 164 -2.40 0.73 -4.36
CA TYR A 164 -2.86 1.92 -5.05
C TYR A 164 -2.87 3.15 -4.14
N ASP A 165 -2.40 4.25 -4.69
CA ASP A 165 -2.38 5.57 -4.09
C ASP A 165 -2.83 6.58 -5.14
N THR A 166 -3.95 7.24 -4.89
CA THR A 166 -4.57 8.21 -5.79
C THR A 166 -3.69 9.43 -6.06
N SER A 167 -2.84 9.82 -5.10
CA SER A 167 -1.94 10.97 -5.24
C SER A 167 -0.93 10.80 -6.38
N HIS A 168 -0.45 9.57 -6.59
CA HIS A 168 0.49 9.28 -7.69
C HIS A 168 -0.17 9.36 -9.07
N CYS A 169 -1.43 8.92 -9.20
CA CYS A 169 -2.20 9.10 -10.43
C CYS A 169 -2.47 10.59 -10.69
N LEU A 170 -2.93 11.33 -9.68
CA LEU A 170 -3.16 12.76 -9.76
C LEU A 170 -1.88 13.51 -10.17
N GLY A 171 -0.74 13.13 -9.58
CA GLY A 171 0.57 13.72 -9.88
C GLY A 171 1.04 13.53 -11.32
N ARG A 172 0.57 12.49 -11.99
CA ARG A 172 0.83 12.25 -13.42
C ARG A 172 -0.22 12.91 -14.34
N GLY A 173 -1.19 13.64 -13.77
CA GLY A 173 -2.32 14.20 -14.52
C GLY A 173 -3.32 13.15 -15.00
N GLY A 174 -3.33 11.98 -14.36
CA GLY A 174 -4.24 10.88 -14.67
C GLY A 174 -5.61 11.02 -13.99
N ASP A 175 -6.56 10.20 -14.42
CA ASP A 175 -7.88 10.06 -13.83
C ASP A 175 -7.88 8.84 -12.89
N TYR A 176 -7.68 9.09 -11.61
CA TYR A 176 -7.60 8.02 -10.59
C TYR A 176 -8.92 7.26 -10.44
N LEU A 177 -10.07 7.89 -10.66
CA LEU A 177 -11.36 7.19 -10.60
C LEU A 177 -11.50 6.21 -11.76
N ARG A 178 -11.09 6.61 -12.96
CA ARG A 178 -11.07 5.73 -14.13
C ARG A 178 -10.12 4.54 -13.91
N GLU A 179 -8.90 4.78 -13.42
CA GLU A 179 -7.95 3.71 -13.09
C GLU A 179 -8.54 2.76 -12.04
N MET A 180 -9.14 3.30 -10.96
CA MET A 180 -9.73 2.50 -9.89
C MET A 180 -10.94 1.69 -10.37
N VAL A 181 -11.79 2.23 -11.24
CA VAL A 181 -12.91 1.48 -11.83
C VAL A 181 -12.42 0.33 -12.70
N ALA A 182 -11.37 0.57 -13.50
CA ALA A 182 -10.80 -0.45 -14.39
C ALA A 182 -10.06 -1.57 -13.62
N TRP A 183 -9.36 -1.23 -12.54
CA TRP A 183 -8.42 -2.11 -11.83
C TRP A 183 -8.79 -2.40 -10.38
N GLY A 184 -9.94 -1.94 -9.91
CA GLY A 184 -10.34 -2.01 -8.49
C GLY A 184 -10.33 -3.41 -7.90
N SER A 185 -10.73 -4.44 -8.67
CA SER A 185 -10.66 -5.85 -8.25
C SER A 185 -9.23 -6.38 -8.02
N ARG A 186 -8.23 -5.65 -8.52
CA ARG A 186 -6.80 -5.96 -8.34
C ARG A 186 -6.15 -5.12 -7.25
N ILE A 187 -6.85 -4.18 -6.60
CA ILE A 187 -6.31 -3.40 -5.48
C ILE A 187 -6.28 -4.30 -4.24
N TYR A 188 -5.06 -4.58 -3.74
CA TYR A 188 -4.82 -5.39 -2.54
C TYR A 188 -4.45 -4.53 -1.34
N HIS A 189 -3.95 -3.31 -1.57
CA HIS A 189 -3.64 -2.34 -0.54
C HIS A 189 -3.92 -0.92 -1.04
N PHE A 190 -4.34 -0.03 -0.13
CA PHE A 190 -4.75 1.32 -0.50
C PHE A 190 -4.21 2.38 0.47
N HIS A 191 -3.62 3.45 -0.07
CA HIS A 191 -3.14 4.57 0.72
C HIS A 191 -4.14 5.73 0.77
N ILE A 192 -4.31 6.27 1.97
CA ILE A 192 -4.99 7.54 2.23
C ILE A 192 -3.91 8.61 2.36
N LYS A 193 -3.54 9.19 1.23
CA LYS A 193 -2.58 10.27 1.13
C LYS A 193 -3.20 11.42 0.37
N GLY A 194 -3.33 12.57 1.04
CA GLY A 194 -3.83 13.78 0.41
C GLY A 194 -2.85 14.30 -0.63
N SER A 195 -3.35 15.05 -1.60
CA SER A 195 -2.50 15.71 -2.58
C SER A 195 -3.17 16.97 -3.13
N LEU A 196 -2.38 18.03 -3.27
CA LEU A 196 -2.82 19.35 -3.71
C LEU A 196 -1.91 19.85 -4.83
N TYR A 197 -2.53 20.16 -5.97
CA TYR A 197 -1.90 20.78 -7.13
C TYR A 197 -2.51 22.15 -7.41
N VAL A 198 -1.67 23.14 -7.71
CA VAL A 198 -2.08 24.48 -8.11
C VAL A 198 -1.44 24.79 -9.46
N ASP A 199 -2.24 25.15 -10.45
CA ASP A 199 -1.79 25.41 -11.83
C ASP A 199 -0.94 24.25 -12.41
N GLY A 200 -1.33 22.99 -12.11
CA GLY A 200 -0.66 21.79 -12.59
C GLY A 200 0.67 21.49 -11.88
N ARG A 201 1.03 22.21 -10.83
CA ARG A 201 2.24 21.99 -10.03
C ARG A 201 1.90 21.42 -8.67
N HIS A 202 2.64 20.42 -8.24
CA HIS A 202 2.52 19.91 -6.89
C HIS A 202 2.78 21.02 -5.87
N TYR A 203 1.84 21.22 -4.97
CA TYR A 203 1.95 22.24 -3.92
C TYR A 203 2.23 21.60 -2.56
N ASP A 204 1.48 20.56 -2.18
CA ASP A 204 1.61 19.88 -0.89
C ASP A 204 0.88 18.53 -0.91
N ASP A 205 1.18 17.67 0.06
CA ASP A 205 0.43 16.46 0.38
C ASP A 205 -0.27 16.64 1.75
N PRO A 206 -1.33 17.48 1.83
CA PRO A 206 -1.99 17.80 3.09
C PRO A 206 -2.80 16.58 3.60
N PRO A 207 -3.30 16.63 4.86
CA PRO A 207 -4.22 15.63 5.38
C PRO A 207 -5.41 15.38 4.44
N ALA A 208 -5.84 14.13 4.31
CA ALA A 208 -7.02 13.80 3.52
C ALA A 208 -8.26 14.57 4.02
N GLY A 209 -8.98 15.18 3.09
CA GLY A 209 -10.08 16.10 3.35
C GLY A 209 -9.70 17.58 3.34
N LEU A 210 -8.39 17.89 3.28
CA LEU A 210 -7.85 19.23 3.03
C LEU A 210 -7.12 19.30 1.67
N ASP A 211 -7.39 18.35 0.82
CA ASP A 211 -6.74 18.07 -0.46
C ASP A 211 -7.76 18.11 -1.62
N GLN A 212 -7.32 17.71 -2.82
CA GLN A 212 -8.17 17.71 -4.03
C GLN A 212 -8.80 16.35 -4.34
N ILE A 213 -8.49 15.29 -3.58
CA ILE A 213 -9.00 13.96 -3.85
C ILE A 213 -10.44 13.86 -3.34
N ASN A 214 -11.36 13.41 -4.20
CA ASN A 214 -12.74 13.18 -3.78
C ASN A 214 -12.86 11.82 -3.07
N TRP A 215 -12.59 11.81 -1.77
CA TRP A 215 -12.59 10.62 -0.95
C TRP A 215 -13.94 9.90 -0.91
N GLY A 216 -15.04 10.61 -0.99
CA GLY A 216 -16.37 10.00 -1.06
C GLY A 216 -16.55 9.13 -2.31
N THR A 217 -16.11 9.61 -3.48
CA THR A 217 -16.15 8.81 -4.72
C THR A 217 -15.10 7.70 -4.73
N VAL A 218 -13.91 7.94 -4.17
CA VAL A 218 -12.89 6.91 -3.96
C VAL A 218 -13.46 5.74 -3.16
N MET A 219 -14.10 6.01 -2.02
CA MET A 219 -14.71 4.99 -1.17
C MET A 219 -15.84 4.25 -1.89
N THR A 220 -16.66 4.94 -2.69
CA THR A 220 -17.69 4.30 -3.52
C THR A 220 -17.08 3.26 -4.47
N VAL A 221 -15.97 3.60 -5.15
CA VAL A 221 -15.31 2.66 -6.07
C VAL A 221 -14.69 1.49 -5.30
N LEU A 222 -14.06 1.72 -4.14
CA LEU A 222 -13.52 0.64 -3.31
C LEU A 222 -14.61 -0.34 -2.86
N TYR A 223 -15.79 0.16 -2.42
CA TYR A 223 -16.93 -0.70 -2.08
C TYR A 223 -17.43 -1.51 -3.28
N ASN A 224 -17.59 -0.87 -4.43
CA ASN A 224 -18.06 -1.53 -5.65
C ASN A 224 -17.07 -2.58 -6.18
N SER A 225 -15.78 -2.40 -5.87
CA SER A 225 -14.71 -3.35 -6.20
C SER A 225 -14.52 -4.44 -5.13
N HIS A 226 -15.39 -4.47 -4.11
CA HIS A 226 -15.31 -5.38 -2.98
C HIS A 226 -13.98 -5.32 -2.20
N TYR A 227 -13.32 -4.15 -2.21
CA TYR A 227 -12.10 -3.98 -1.44
C TYR A 227 -12.42 -4.05 0.07
N ASN A 228 -11.72 -4.91 0.77
CA ASN A 228 -11.89 -5.11 2.21
C ASN A 228 -10.55 -5.11 2.98
N GLY A 229 -9.53 -4.52 2.39
CA GLY A 229 -8.20 -4.40 2.99
C GLY A 229 -8.05 -3.22 3.94
N MET A 230 -6.81 -2.96 4.32
CA MET A 230 -6.42 -1.79 5.09
C MET A 230 -6.43 -0.54 4.22
N LEU A 231 -6.97 0.55 4.76
CA LEU A 231 -6.79 1.91 4.28
C LEU A 231 -5.67 2.54 5.10
N SER A 232 -4.51 2.75 4.51
CA SER A 232 -3.31 3.20 5.23
C SER A 232 -3.12 4.69 5.10
N ILE A 233 -3.18 5.42 6.21
CA ILE A 233 -2.85 6.85 6.26
C ILE A 233 -1.35 6.99 6.05
N GLU A 234 -0.97 7.79 5.04
CA GLU A 234 0.42 8.16 4.76
C GLU A 234 0.62 9.66 4.97
N PRO A 235 1.09 10.12 6.14
CA PRO A 235 1.49 11.51 6.33
C PRO A 235 2.77 11.78 5.51
N HIS A 236 2.70 12.67 4.51
CA HIS A 236 3.82 12.85 3.57
C HIS A 236 4.21 14.32 3.33
N SER A 237 3.58 15.26 4.02
CA SER A 237 3.83 16.68 3.82
C SER A 237 4.98 17.22 4.66
N ASN A 238 5.84 18.03 4.04
CA ASN A 238 6.85 18.81 4.75
C ASN A 238 6.28 20.04 5.51
N HIS A 239 5.03 20.42 5.25
CA HIS A 239 4.34 21.53 5.92
C HIS A 239 3.52 21.05 7.13
N TRP A 240 3.12 19.78 7.16
CA TRP A 240 2.33 19.12 8.20
C TRP A 240 3.23 18.25 9.07
N MET A 241 4.07 18.92 9.90
CA MET A 241 5.04 18.27 10.79
C MET A 241 4.81 18.69 12.25
N GLY A 242 5.36 17.93 13.19
CA GLY A 242 5.23 18.16 14.62
C GLY A 242 3.76 18.22 15.04
N THR A 243 3.39 19.19 15.88
CA THR A 243 2.01 19.36 16.38
C THR A 243 0.98 19.50 15.25
N ARG A 244 1.34 20.19 14.15
CA ARG A 244 0.47 20.30 12.98
C ARG A 244 0.29 18.96 12.29
N GLY A 245 1.35 18.17 12.17
CA GLY A 245 1.30 16.82 11.61
C GLY A 245 0.41 15.89 12.43
N GLN A 246 0.56 15.91 13.76
CA GLN A 246 -0.30 15.16 14.67
C GLN A 246 -1.79 15.54 14.49
N TRP A 247 -2.09 16.85 14.47
CA TRP A 247 -3.44 17.31 14.21
C TRP A 247 -3.96 16.86 12.83
N GLY A 248 -3.08 16.86 11.81
CA GLY A 248 -3.42 16.42 10.45
C GLY A 248 -3.80 14.94 10.39
N VAL A 249 -3.09 14.08 11.11
CA VAL A 249 -3.42 12.66 11.24
C VAL A 249 -4.79 12.49 11.91
N GLU A 250 -5.00 13.14 13.04
CA GLU A 250 -6.29 13.11 13.75
C GLU A 250 -7.45 13.64 12.91
N TYR A 251 -7.20 14.69 12.12
CA TYR A 251 -8.18 15.23 11.18
C TYR A 251 -8.51 14.20 10.09
N THR A 252 -7.50 13.57 9.47
CA THR A 252 -7.69 12.52 8.47
C THR A 252 -8.53 11.36 9.03
N ILE A 253 -8.25 10.91 10.26
CA ILE A 253 -9.03 9.86 10.93
C ILE A 253 -10.49 10.27 11.05
N LYS A 254 -10.75 11.47 11.58
CA LYS A 254 -12.13 12.00 11.76
C LYS A 254 -12.86 12.18 10.43
N PHE A 255 -12.15 12.51 9.37
CA PHE A 255 -12.72 12.73 8.04
C PHE A 255 -13.02 11.41 7.31
N ILE A 256 -12.12 10.43 7.37
CA ILE A 256 -12.26 9.16 6.63
C ILE A 256 -13.14 8.14 7.36
N THR A 257 -13.10 8.08 8.71
CA THR A 257 -13.86 7.09 9.48
C THR A 257 -15.36 7.07 9.15
N PRO A 258 -16.07 8.19 9.00
CA PRO A 258 -17.50 8.18 8.63
C PRO A 258 -17.81 7.61 7.24
N LEU A 259 -16.80 7.46 6.38
CA LEU A 259 -16.91 6.84 5.04
C LEU A 259 -16.73 5.31 5.09
N ILE A 260 -16.32 4.77 6.23
CA ILE A 260 -16.13 3.33 6.44
C ILE A 260 -17.35 2.77 7.13
N MET A 261 -18.03 1.81 6.49
CA MET A 261 -19.16 1.11 7.09
C MET A 261 -18.67 0.29 8.30
N PRO A 262 -19.30 0.43 9.49
CA PRO A 262 -18.94 -0.38 10.66
C PRO A 262 -19.04 -1.88 10.38
N GLU A 263 -18.13 -2.68 10.95
CA GLU A 263 -18.11 -4.14 10.78
C GLU A 263 -19.37 -4.82 11.35
N ASP A 264 -19.93 -4.25 12.41
CA ASP A 264 -21.16 -4.74 13.09
C ASP A 264 -22.44 -4.13 12.53
N TYR A 265 -22.36 -3.37 11.43
CA TYR A 265 -23.53 -2.77 10.81
C TYR A 265 -24.49 -3.86 10.31
N THR A 266 -25.72 -3.85 10.85
CA THR A 266 -26.79 -4.72 10.43
C THR A 266 -27.95 -3.91 9.86
N TYR A 267 -28.45 -4.33 8.72
CA TYR A 267 -29.62 -3.72 8.10
C TYR A 267 -30.89 -4.25 8.77
N ASN A 268 -31.63 -3.37 9.47
CA ASN A 268 -32.86 -3.72 10.20
C ASN A 268 -34.15 -3.31 9.46
N GLY A 269 -34.05 -2.82 8.24
CA GLY A 269 -35.22 -2.37 7.45
C GLY A 269 -35.74 -3.42 6.49
N SER A 270 -36.89 -3.14 5.87
CA SER A 270 -37.31 -3.89 4.69
C SER A 270 -36.30 -3.74 3.57
N PRO A 271 -35.99 -4.81 2.81
CA PRO A 271 -35.06 -4.66 1.70
C PRO A 271 -35.63 -3.62 0.73
N TYR A 272 -34.87 -2.56 0.50
CA TYR A 272 -35.14 -1.66 -0.61
C TYR A 272 -34.80 -2.42 -1.89
N MET A 273 -35.82 -2.84 -2.61
CA MET A 273 -35.70 -3.35 -3.96
C MET A 273 -35.92 -2.19 -4.91
N PRO A 274 -34.89 -1.74 -5.67
CA PRO A 274 -35.10 -0.76 -6.72
C PRO A 274 -36.00 -1.29 -7.81
#